data_fa8c46fbe5eb565f89b742f28e915d5a
#
_entry.id   fa8c46fbe5eb565f89b742f28e915d5a
#
_cell.length_a   1.000
_cell.length_b   1.000
_cell.length_c   1.000
_cell.angle_alpha   90.00
_cell.angle_beta   90.00
_cell.angle_gamma   90.00
#
_symmetry.space_group_name_H-M   'P 1'
#
loop_
_entity.id
_entity.type
_entity.pdbx_description
1 polymer ?
#
loop_
_entity_poly.entity_id
_entity_poly.type
_entity_poly.pdbx_seq_one_letter_code
_entity_poly.pdbx_strand_id
1 'polypeptide(L)'
;MQRIAVVDLGTGNLHSVAKALEKVAPQARVTVSADPVQLHDASHVVLPGQGAMGSWLDALNDSGLRDVIAQAMVGRPLLGICVGMQALFDHSDEDGGVQGLGVVPGVVHRFRHSRDDPKTRLKVPHMGWNNVTQCGSHPLWQGIDQDARFYFVHSYYADAANQADVAGVTEYGVRFACAVAHENIFAVQFHPEKSHRQGLQLLENFVSWDGLPKR
;
A
#
# COMPACT_ATOMS: atom_id res chain seq x y z
N MET A 1 8.19 -19.23 -14.90
CA MET A 1 8.98 -18.18 -14.20
C MET A 1 8.01 -17.12 -13.75
N GLN A 2 8.00 -16.79 -12.47
CA GLN A 2 7.10 -15.79 -11.89
C GLN A 2 7.41 -14.40 -12.45
N ARG A 3 6.36 -13.64 -12.76
CA ARG A 3 6.46 -12.27 -13.31
C ARG A 3 5.80 -11.31 -12.33
N ILE A 4 6.57 -10.34 -11.83
CA ILE A 4 6.09 -9.33 -10.89
C ILE A 4 6.15 -7.98 -11.61
N ALA A 5 5.01 -7.32 -11.74
CA ALA A 5 4.94 -6.01 -12.35
C ALA A 5 4.80 -4.92 -11.27
N VAL A 6 5.68 -3.95 -11.30
CA VAL A 6 5.59 -2.70 -10.55
C VAL A 6 5.00 -1.67 -11.49
N VAL A 7 3.80 -1.19 -11.19
CA VAL A 7 3.08 -0.24 -12.05
C VAL A 7 3.79 1.11 -12.05
N ASP A 8 4.08 1.63 -13.24
CA ASP A 8 4.69 2.94 -13.44
C ASP A 8 3.61 3.94 -13.91
N LEU A 9 3.26 4.85 -13.01
CA LEU A 9 2.40 6.02 -13.30
C LEU A 9 3.22 7.32 -13.35
N GLY A 10 4.54 7.24 -13.55
CA GLY A 10 5.42 8.42 -13.54
C GLY A 10 5.65 8.99 -12.13
N THR A 11 5.16 8.35 -11.08
CA THR A 11 5.28 8.80 -9.70
C THR A 11 5.70 7.63 -8.79
N GLY A 12 6.46 7.92 -7.74
CA GLY A 12 6.84 6.89 -6.76
C GLY A 12 8.31 6.51 -6.81
N ASN A 13 8.76 5.87 -5.74
CA ASN A 13 10.12 5.33 -5.62
C ASN A 13 10.18 3.92 -6.26
N LEU A 14 9.81 3.84 -7.54
CA LEU A 14 9.64 2.59 -8.29
C LEU A 14 10.92 1.75 -8.29
N HIS A 15 12.08 2.42 -8.44
CA HIS A 15 13.37 1.74 -8.48
C HIS A 15 13.71 1.03 -7.17
N SER A 16 13.43 1.66 -6.02
CA SER A 16 13.67 1.04 -4.71
C SER A 16 12.73 -0.15 -4.47
N VAL A 17 11.46 -0.05 -4.89
CA VAL A 17 10.49 -1.15 -4.80
C VAL A 17 10.95 -2.32 -5.67
N ALA A 18 11.32 -2.07 -6.93
CA ALA A 18 11.82 -3.10 -7.85
C ALA A 18 13.08 -3.78 -7.31
N LYS A 19 14.06 -3.00 -6.83
CA LYS A 19 15.29 -3.52 -6.22
C LYS A 19 15.03 -4.39 -4.98
N ALA A 20 14.09 -3.99 -4.13
CA ALA A 20 13.72 -4.77 -2.97
C ALA A 20 13.06 -6.11 -3.37
N LEU A 21 12.19 -6.10 -4.39
CA LEU A 21 11.57 -7.30 -4.96
C LEU A 21 12.60 -8.22 -5.64
N GLU A 22 13.52 -7.68 -6.46
CA GLU A 22 14.62 -8.44 -7.07
C GLU A 22 15.48 -9.15 -6.01
N LYS A 23 15.72 -8.47 -4.88
CA LYS A 23 16.51 -9.01 -3.77
C LYS A 23 15.84 -10.21 -3.11
N VAL A 24 14.53 -10.16 -2.89
CA VAL A 24 13.80 -11.25 -2.20
C VAL A 24 13.30 -12.33 -3.16
N ALA A 25 13.25 -12.04 -4.45
CA ALA A 25 12.78 -12.96 -5.48
C ALA A 25 13.78 -13.07 -6.67
N PRO A 26 15.02 -13.54 -6.45
CA PRO A 26 16.05 -13.56 -7.49
C PRO A 26 15.71 -14.46 -8.68
N GLN A 27 14.74 -15.36 -8.55
CA GLN A 27 14.25 -16.26 -9.60
C GLN A 27 13.02 -15.69 -10.35
N ALA A 28 12.45 -14.58 -9.89
CA ALA A 28 11.34 -13.92 -10.55
C ALA A 28 11.84 -12.85 -11.53
N ARG A 29 11.02 -12.57 -12.54
CA ARG A 29 11.23 -11.40 -13.40
C ARG A 29 10.45 -10.22 -12.81
N VAL A 30 11.16 -9.25 -12.26
CA VAL A 30 10.59 -7.97 -11.81
C VAL A 30 10.67 -6.97 -12.97
N THR A 31 9.57 -6.28 -13.26
CA THR A 31 9.50 -5.29 -14.34
C THR A 31 8.77 -4.05 -13.82
N VAL A 32 9.36 -2.88 -13.98
CA VAL A 32 8.68 -1.59 -13.82
C VAL A 32 8.11 -1.23 -15.18
N SER A 33 6.79 -1.04 -15.26
CA SER A 33 6.14 -0.89 -16.57
C SER A 33 4.86 -0.06 -16.53
N ALA A 34 4.68 0.74 -17.58
CA ALA A 34 3.43 1.38 -17.97
C ALA A 34 2.77 0.66 -19.17
N ASP A 35 3.26 -0.51 -19.57
CA ASP A 35 2.72 -1.27 -20.69
C ASP A 35 1.58 -2.20 -20.20
N PRO A 36 0.34 -2.01 -20.69
CA PRO A 36 -0.81 -2.83 -20.32
C PRO A 36 -0.58 -4.34 -20.55
N VAL A 37 0.14 -4.72 -21.60
CA VAL A 37 0.40 -6.12 -21.92
C VAL A 37 1.31 -6.77 -20.86
N GLN A 38 2.37 -6.06 -20.45
CA GLN A 38 3.27 -6.55 -19.40
C GLN A 38 2.57 -6.68 -18.06
N LEU A 39 1.68 -5.72 -17.73
CA LEU A 39 0.86 -5.76 -16.52
C LEU A 39 -0.16 -6.89 -16.56
N HIS A 40 -0.80 -7.12 -17.71
CA HIS A 40 -1.74 -8.22 -17.90
C HIS A 40 -1.07 -9.58 -17.72
N ASP A 41 0.15 -9.73 -18.20
CA ASP A 41 0.90 -10.98 -18.15
C ASP A 41 1.58 -11.27 -16.80
N ALA A 42 1.56 -10.32 -15.87
CA ALA A 42 2.18 -10.47 -14.56
C ALA A 42 1.37 -11.41 -13.66
N SER A 43 2.05 -12.25 -12.90
CA SER A 43 1.45 -13.08 -11.86
C SER A 43 1.16 -12.32 -10.57
N HIS A 44 1.91 -11.26 -10.30
CA HIS A 44 1.78 -10.38 -9.15
C HIS A 44 1.89 -8.92 -9.59
N VAL A 45 1.09 -8.06 -8.99
CA VAL A 45 1.07 -6.63 -9.31
C VAL A 45 1.38 -5.82 -8.07
N VAL A 46 2.30 -4.89 -8.18
CA VAL A 46 2.60 -3.91 -7.13
C VAL A 46 2.15 -2.55 -7.61
N LEU A 47 1.35 -1.89 -6.80
CA LEU A 47 0.76 -0.59 -7.06
C LEU A 47 1.35 0.45 -6.09
N PRO A 48 2.55 0.97 -6.37
CA PRO A 48 3.16 1.98 -5.53
C PRO A 48 2.55 3.35 -5.80
N GLY A 49 2.70 4.25 -4.85
CA GLY A 49 2.30 5.64 -5.06
C GLY A 49 3.00 6.58 -4.10
N GLN A 50 3.19 7.83 -4.53
CA GLN A 50 3.65 8.93 -3.69
C GLN A 50 3.02 10.24 -4.17
N GLY A 51 3.10 11.29 -3.36
CA GLY A 51 2.49 12.58 -3.66
C GLY A 51 1.02 12.63 -3.28
N ALA A 52 0.24 13.45 -3.99
CA ALA A 52 -1.19 13.62 -3.77
C ALA A 52 -2.00 12.49 -4.43
N MET A 53 -3.05 12.02 -3.74
CA MET A 53 -3.91 10.96 -4.26
C MET A 53 -4.64 11.37 -5.55
N GLY A 54 -5.08 12.64 -5.65
CA GLY A 54 -5.71 13.16 -6.86
C GLY A 54 -4.79 13.08 -8.07
N SER A 55 -3.56 13.57 -7.96
CA SER A 55 -2.57 13.51 -9.03
C SER A 55 -2.22 12.06 -9.43
N TRP A 56 -2.20 11.15 -8.47
CA TRP A 56 -1.97 9.73 -8.72
C TRP A 56 -3.12 9.10 -9.51
N LEU A 57 -4.37 9.44 -9.18
CA LEU A 57 -5.57 8.95 -9.88
C LEU A 57 -5.67 9.55 -11.30
N ASP A 58 -5.31 10.83 -11.46
CA ASP A 58 -5.24 11.46 -12.77
C ASP A 58 -4.21 10.74 -13.66
N ALA A 59 -3.02 10.47 -13.12
CA ALA A 59 -1.98 9.71 -13.83
C ALA A 59 -2.47 8.29 -14.20
N LEU A 60 -3.22 7.62 -13.32
CA LEU A 60 -3.83 6.33 -13.62
C LEU A 60 -4.84 6.42 -14.78
N ASN A 61 -5.70 7.43 -14.77
CA ASN A 61 -6.69 7.64 -15.81
C ASN A 61 -6.04 7.96 -17.17
N ASP A 62 -5.02 8.82 -17.16
CA ASP A 62 -4.30 9.26 -18.37
C ASP A 62 -3.42 8.17 -18.96
N SER A 63 -2.93 7.23 -18.13
CA SER A 63 -2.04 6.13 -18.56
C SER A 63 -2.73 5.06 -19.41
N GLY A 64 -4.07 4.98 -19.39
CA GLY A 64 -4.82 3.86 -19.98
C GLY A 64 -4.69 2.52 -19.22
N LEU A 65 -4.12 2.53 -18.01
CA LEU A 65 -3.90 1.31 -17.20
C LEU A 65 -5.08 0.95 -16.30
N ARG A 66 -6.12 1.79 -16.23
CA ARG A 66 -7.23 1.60 -15.30
C ARG A 66 -7.87 0.20 -15.42
N ASP A 67 -8.15 -0.24 -16.64
CA ASP A 67 -8.83 -1.53 -16.87
C ASP A 67 -7.95 -2.72 -16.51
N VAL A 68 -6.67 -2.69 -16.85
CA VAL A 68 -5.75 -3.78 -16.53
C VAL A 68 -5.47 -3.87 -15.03
N ILE A 69 -5.44 -2.74 -14.33
CA ILE A 69 -5.33 -2.70 -12.87
C ILE A 69 -6.62 -3.19 -12.22
N ALA A 70 -7.80 -2.78 -12.73
CA ALA A 70 -9.08 -3.31 -12.25
C ALA A 70 -9.16 -4.83 -12.39
N GLN A 71 -8.70 -5.40 -13.51
CA GLN A 71 -8.61 -6.85 -13.69
C GLN A 71 -7.62 -7.51 -12.71
N ALA A 72 -6.49 -6.86 -12.40
CA ALA A 72 -5.54 -7.36 -11.42
C ALA A 72 -6.15 -7.40 -10.01
N MET A 73 -7.00 -6.43 -9.67
CA MET A 73 -7.69 -6.35 -8.37
C MET A 73 -8.67 -7.51 -8.13
N VAL A 74 -9.10 -8.20 -9.17
CA VAL A 74 -10.09 -9.30 -9.05
C VAL A 74 -9.46 -10.69 -9.06
N GLY A 75 -8.23 -10.85 -9.54
CA GLY A 75 -7.75 -12.21 -9.81
C GLY A 75 -6.27 -12.49 -9.54
N ARG A 76 -5.49 -11.52 -9.11
CA ARG A 76 -4.05 -11.70 -8.91
C ARG A 76 -3.58 -11.04 -7.62
N PRO A 77 -2.59 -11.62 -6.90
CA PRO A 77 -1.98 -10.94 -5.76
C PRO A 77 -1.59 -9.52 -6.11
N LEU A 78 -2.18 -8.56 -5.40
CA LEU A 78 -1.91 -7.13 -5.57
C LEU A 78 -1.42 -6.52 -4.26
N LEU A 79 -0.30 -5.79 -4.33
CA LEU A 79 0.26 -5.05 -3.20
C LEU A 79 0.16 -3.55 -3.45
N GLY A 80 -0.70 -2.86 -2.70
CA GLY A 80 -0.76 -1.39 -2.66
C GLY A 80 0.26 -0.82 -1.67
N ILE A 81 1.01 0.24 -2.06
CA ILE A 81 2.00 0.88 -1.17
C ILE A 81 1.75 2.38 -1.10
N CYS A 82 1.59 2.90 0.11
CA CYS A 82 1.40 4.33 0.44
C CYS A 82 0.17 4.91 -0.28
N VAL A 83 0.33 5.82 -1.26
CA VAL A 83 -0.80 6.36 -2.04
C VAL A 83 -1.52 5.24 -2.80
N GLY A 84 -0.80 4.19 -3.24
CA GLY A 84 -1.42 3.01 -3.84
C GLY A 84 -2.38 2.26 -2.90
N MET A 85 -2.18 2.32 -1.57
CA MET A 85 -3.17 1.88 -0.59
C MET A 85 -4.32 2.87 -0.46
N GLN A 86 -4.02 4.16 -0.33
CA GLN A 86 -5.04 5.20 -0.12
C GLN A 86 -6.03 5.26 -1.27
N ALA A 87 -5.55 5.10 -2.51
CA ALA A 87 -6.38 5.10 -3.70
C ALA A 87 -7.42 3.97 -3.76
N LEU A 88 -7.25 2.88 -3.00
CA LEU A 88 -8.22 1.78 -2.92
C LEU A 88 -9.51 2.16 -2.18
N PHE A 89 -9.47 3.20 -1.33
CA PHE A 89 -10.62 3.63 -0.53
C PHE A 89 -11.67 4.37 -1.37
N ASP A 90 -12.85 4.63 -0.76
CA ASP A 90 -13.92 5.34 -1.45
C ASP A 90 -13.58 6.79 -1.71
N HIS A 91 -12.96 7.47 -0.73
CA HIS A 91 -12.79 8.91 -0.75
C HIS A 91 -11.56 9.35 0.08
N SER A 92 -10.99 10.52 -0.26
CA SER A 92 -9.97 11.21 0.53
C SER A 92 -10.36 12.66 0.76
N ASP A 93 -10.05 13.19 1.95
CA ASP A 93 -10.19 14.62 2.30
C ASP A 93 -9.14 15.52 1.59
N GLU A 94 -8.23 14.93 0.82
CA GLU A 94 -7.14 15.65 0.14
C GLU A 94 -7.71 16.59 -0.91
N ASP A 95 -7.11 17.77 -1.06
CA ASP A 95 -7.43 18.78 -2.08
C ASP A 95 -8.93 19.15 -2.19
N GLY A 96 -9.65 19.09 -1.06
CA GLY A 96 -11.07 19.42 -0.99
C GLY A 96 -12.01 18.26 -1.33
N GLY A 97 -11.47 17.07 -1.50
CA GLY A 97 -12.20 15.83 -1.70
C GLY A 97 -11.85 15.15 -3.03
N VAL A 98 -11.33 13.92 -2.93
CA VAL A 98 -10.92 13.10 -4.07
C VAL A 98 -11.62 11.76 -4.00
N GLN A 99 -12.33 11.37 -5.06
CA GLN A 99 -12.96 10.05 -5.17
C GLN A 99 -11.89 9.01 -5.48
N GLY A 100 -11.83 7.93 -4.66
CA GLY A 100 -10.93 6.82 -4.85
C GLY A 100 -11.46 5.73 -5.78
N LEU A 101 -10.88 4.55 -5.71
CA LEU A 101 -11.25 3.39 -6.55
C LEU A 101 -12.44 2.62 -5.96
N GLY A 102 -12.81 2.84 -4.70
CA GLY A 102 -13.97 2.22 -4.05
C GLY A 102 -13.87 0.70 -3.89
N VAL A 103 -12.65 0.19 -3.71
CA VAL A 103 -12.39 -1.25 -3.51
C VAL A 103 -12.49 -1.63 -2.04
N VAL A 104 -11.97 -0.78 -1.17
CA VAL A 104 -12.03 -0.93 0.29
C VAL A 104 -12.93 0.17 0.84
N PRO A 105 -14.07 -0.16 1.45
CA PRO A 105 -14.97 0.85 2.02
C PRO A 105 -14.28 1.67 3.11
N GLY A 106 -14.41 3.00 3.04
CA GLY A 106 -13.82 3.90 4.03
C GLY A 106 -13.29 5.20 3.45
N VAL A 107 -12.68 6.00 4.30
CA VAL A 107 -12.24 7.36 3.97
C VAL A 107 -10.78 7.57 4.37
N VAL A 108 -10.07 8.35 3.60
CA VAL A 108 -8.69 8.78 3.88
C VAL A 108 -8.73 10.21 4.43
N HIS A 109 -8.37 10.35 5.71
CA HIS A 109 -8.44 11.61 6.44
C HIS A 109 -7.08 12.29 6.59
N ARG A 110 -7.07 13.62 6.64
CA ARG A 110 -5.87 14.38 6.98
C ARG A 110 -5.57 14.32 8.47
N PHE A 111 -4.30 14.12 8.85
CA PHE A 111 -3.89 14.34 10.23
C PHE A 111 -4.17 15.79 10.67
N ARG A 112 -4.90 15.94 11.77
CA ARG A 112 -5.20 17.26 12.33
C ARG A 112 -4.13 17.64 13.34
N HIS A 113 -3.61 18.86 13.23
CA HIS A 113 -2.78 19.41 14.28
C HIS A 113 -3.65 19.69 15.51
N SER A 114 -3.30 19.15 16.66
CA SER A 114 -3.89 19.63 17.90
C SER A 114 -3.42 21.08 18.13
N ARG A 115 -4.33 22.04 18.01
CA ARG A 115 -4.03 23.46 18.27
C ARG A 115 -3.98 23.75 19.77
N ASP A 116 -4.57 22.90 20.61
CA ASP A 116 -4.90 23.18 21.99
C ASP A 116 -3.81 22.75 22.99
N ASP A 117 -2.84 21.91 22.56
CA ASP A 117 -1.71 21.53 23.41
C ASP A 117 -0.39 21.56 22.61
N PRO A 118 0.47 22.56 22.89
CA PRO A 118 1.80 22.66 22.25
C PRO A 118 2.72 21.47 22.51
N LYS A 119 2.47 20.67 23.56
CA LYS A 119 3.28 19.51 23.93
C LYS A 119 2.89 18.25 23.14
N THR A 120 1.65 18.20 22.63
CA THR A 120 1.13 17.10 21.81
C THR A 120 1.04 17.46 20.32
N ARG A 121 1.73 18.52 19.88
CA ARG A 121 1.71 18.99 18.51
C ARG A 121 2.34 17.95 17.58
N LEU A 122 1.49 17.14 16.96
CA LEU A 122 1.91 16.18 15.94
C LEU A 122 2.57 16.91 14.77
N LYS A 123 3.72 16.42 14.35
CA LYS A 123 4.33 16.86 13.09
C LYS A 123 3.62 16.19 11.92
N VAL A 124 3.17 16.95 10.94
CA VAL A 124 2.64 16.44 9.68
C VAL A 124 3.62 16.83 8.57
N PRO A 125 4.11 15.87 7.79
CA PRO A 125 3.72 14.47 7.73
C PRO A 125 4.18 13.62 8.93
N HIS A 126 3.48 12.50 9.18
CA HIS A 126 4.00 11.37 9.96
C HIS A 126 5.19 10.80 9.19
N MET A 127 6.39 11.09 9.65
CA MET A 127 7.64 10.67 8.99
C MET A 127 8.55 10.00 10.01
N GLY A 128 8.89 8.75 9.74
CA GLY A 128 9.78 7.96 10.58
C GLY A 128 9.31 6.53 10.83
N TRP A 129 9.93 5.89 11.80
CA TRP A 129 9.65 4.53 12.20
C TRP A 129 8.53 4.48 13.23
N ASN A 130 7.54 3.63 12.97
CA ASN A 130 6.45 3.39 13.91
C ASN A 130 6.12 1.89 13.98
N ASN A 131 5.52 1.47 15.10
CA ASN A 131 5.13 0.09 15.33
C ASN A 131 3.84 -0.23 14.58
N VAL A 132 3.76 -1.44 14.03
CA VAL A 132 2.55 -1.95 13.37
C VAL A 132 2.02 -3.13 14.17
N THR A 133 0.85 -2.95 14.78
CA THR A 133 0.12 -4.02 15.43
C THR A 133 -0.70 -4.77 14.37
N GLN A 134 -0.33 -6.03 14.12
CA GLN A 134 -1.01 -6.88 13.13
C GLN A 134 -2.41 -7.26 13.63
N CYS A 135 -3.39 -7.21 12.74
CA CYS A 135 -4.77 -7.63 13.00
C CYS A 135 -5.05 -8.93 12.26
N GLY A 136 -5.32 -9.99 13.02
CA GLY A 136 -5.53 -11.32 12.44
C GLY A 136 -4.26 -12.00 11.90
N SER A 137 -4.48 -13.10 11.20
CA SER A 137 -3.41 -13.91 10.60
C SER A 137 -3.48 -13.79 9.07
N HIS A 138 -2.64 -12.96 8.47
CA HIS A 138 -2.52 -12.88 7.01
C HIS A 138 -1.17 -13.47 6.56
N PRO A 139 -1.09 -14.17 5.40
CA PRO A 139 0.17 -14.73 4.90
C PRO A 139 1.33 -13.73 4.83
N LEU A 140 1.04 -12.46 4.50
CA LEU A 140 2.05 -11.42 4.42
C LEU A 140 2.69 -11.06 5.76
N TRP A 141 2.10 -11.43 6.88
CA TRP A 141 2.68 -11.24 8.22
C TRP A 141 3.58 -12.40 8.69
N GLN A 142 3.68 -13.47 7.91
CA GLN A 142 4.47 -14.64 8.31
C GLN A 142 5.94 -14.27 8.55
N GLY A 143 6.47 -14.66 9.72
CA GLY A 143 7.86 -14.37 10.12
C GLY A 143 8.15 -12.91 10.47
N ILE A 144 7.10 -12.08 10.59
CA ILE A 144 7.18 -10.70 11.06
C ILE A 144 6.64 -10.64 12.48
N ASP A 145 7.46 -10.15 13.42
CA ASP A 145 7.09 -10.04 14.82
C ASP A 145 5.89 -9.09 15.01
N GLN A 146 5.04 -9.37 16.01
CA GLN A 146 4.00 -8.45 16.41
C GLN A 146 4.62 -7.12 16.87
N ASP A 147 3.98 -6.00 16.53
CA ASP A 147 4.48 -4.65 16.80
C ASP A 147 5.84 -4.33 16.16
N ALA A 148 6.19 -5.03 15.07
CA ALA A 148 7.36 -4.71 14.29
C ALA A 148 7.33 -3.27 13.75
N ARG A 149 8.51 -2.67 13.59
CA ARG A 149 8.63 -1.29 13.14
C ARG A 149 8.78 -1.22 11.64
N PHE A 150 8.01 -0.29 11.03
CA PHE A 150 8.07 0.06 9.63
C PHE A 150 8.27 1.56 9.43
N TYR A 151 8.72 1.95 8.24
CA TYR A 151 8.97 3.34 7.90
C TYR A 151 7.76 3.98 7.23
N PHE A 152 7.29 5.09 7.78
CA PHE A 152 6.15 5.87 7.31
C PHE A 152 6.58 7.23 6.79
N VAL A 153 5.88 7.74 5.78
CA VAL A 153 5.95 9.13 5.34
C VAL A 153 4.65 9.51 4.64
N HIS A 154 3.69 10.07 5.42
CA HIS A 154 2.36 10.42 4.90
C HIS A 154 1.68 11.50 5.75
N SER A 155 0.80 12.30 5.12
CA SER A 155 0.01 13.35 5.76
C SER A 155 -1.46 12.99 5.95
N TYR A 156 -1.90 11.88 5.35
CA TYR A 156 -3.26 11.37 5.38
C TYR A 156 -3.24 9.91 5.84
N TYR A 157 -4.30 9.46 6.51
CA TYR A 157 -4.44 8.11 7.04
C TYR A 157 -5.80 7.51 6.68
N ALA A 158 -5.85 6.20 6.54
CA ALA A 158 -7.05 5.48 6.20
C ALA A 158 -7.89 5.14 7.45
N ASP A 159 -9.20 5.40 7.35
CA ASP A 159 -10.25 4.94 8.26
C ASP A 159 -11.15 3.95 7.50
N ALA A 160 -10.88 2.66 7.70
CA ALA A 160 -11.61 1.58 7.04
C ALA A 160 -12.98 1.40 7.71
N ALA A 161 -14.04 1.45 6.92
CA ALA A 161 -15.41 1.28 7.43
C ALA A 161 -15.67 -0.16 7.93
N ASN A 162 -15.00 -1.15 7.30
CA ASN A 162 -15.13 -2.54 7.68
C ASN A 162 -13.87 -3.01 8.42
N GLN A 163 -14.01 -3.34 9.70
CA GLN A 163 -12.90 -3.84 10.52
C GLN A 163 -12.33 -5.19 10.04
N ALA A 164 -13.10 -5.96 9.29
CA ALA A 164 -12.64 -7.22 8.71
C ALA A 164 -11.55 -7.00 7.63
N ASP A 165 -11.53 -5.83 6.99
CA ASP A 165 -10.51 -5.48 6.01
C ASP A 165 -9.22 -4.93 6.66
N VAL A 166 -9.22 -4.62 7.97
CA VAL A 166 -8.05 -4.09 8.66
C VAL A 166 -7.07 -5.21 8.98
N ALA A 167 -5.92 -5.22 8.31
CA ALA A 167 -4.85 -6.18 8.51
C ALA A 167 -3.76 -5.70 9.47
N GLY A 168 -3.66 -4.39 9.73
CA GLY A 168 -2.71 -3.83 10.68
C GLY A 168 -3.05 -2.40 11.05
N VAL A 169 -2.74 -2.04 12.29
CA VAL A 169 -2.98 -0.69 12.83
C VAL A 169 -1.71 -0.11 13.42
N THR A 170 -1.66 1.20 13.47
CA THR A 170 -0.63 1.96 14.20
C THR A 170 -1.25 3.18 14.85
N GLU A 171 -0.49 3.87 15.69
CA GLU A 171 -0.93 5.07 16.38
C GLU A 171 0.02 6.24 16.09
N TYR A 172 -0.56 7.35 15.66
CA TYR A 172 0.13 8.63 15.51
C TYR A 172 -0.84 9.77 15.83
N GLY A 173 -1.06 10.02 17.13
CA GLY A 173 -2.09 10.94 17.64
C GLY A 173 -3.52 10.45 17.45
N VAL A 174 -3.73 9.55 16.51
CA VAL A 174 -4.95 8.79 16.25
C VAL A 174 -4.54 7.37 15.87
N ARG A 175 -5.34 6.39 16.28
CA ARG A 175 -5.18 5.01 15.82
C ARG A 175 -5.85 4.86 14.44
N PHE A 176 -5.14 4.29 13.47
CA PHE A 176 -5.64 4.16 12.09
C PHE A 176 -5.18 2.85 11.43
N ALA A 177 -5.89 2.46 10.37
CA ALA A 177 -5.51 1.32 9.54
C ALA A 177 -4.24 1.65 8.74
N CYS A 178 -3.14 0.96 9.03
CA CYS A 178 -1.89 1.09 8.29
C CYS A 178 -1.60 -0.09 7.37
N ALA A 179 -2.42 -1.13 7.42
CA ALA A 179 -2.47 -2.21 6.46
C ALA A 179 -3.92 -2.68 6.31
N VAL A 180 -4.33 -2.99 5.09
CA VAL A 180 -5.63 -3.59 4.78
C VAL A 180 -5.45 -4.82 3.91
N ALA A 181 -6.39 -5.77 4.06
CA ALA A 181 -6.47 -6.98 3.23
C ALA A 181 -7.91 -7.16 2.77
N HIS A 182 -8.11 -7.22 1.46
CA HIS A 182 -9.41 -7.42 0.85
C HIS A 182 -9.27 -8.38 -0.33
N GLU A 183 -9.88 -9.57 -0.23
CA GLU A 183 -9.73 -10.64 -1.24
C GLU A 183 -8.25 -10.94 -1.59
N ASN A 184 -7.84 -10.69 -2.83
CA ASN A 184 -6.48 -10.88 -3.33
C ASN A 184 -5.60 -9.62 -3.23
N ILE A 185 -6.05 -8.61 -2.51
CA ILE A 185 -5.36 -7.33 -2.31
C ILE A 185 -4.82 -7.28 -0.88
N PHE A 186 -3.55 -6.92 -0.76
CA PHE A 186 -2.96 -6.47 0.48
C PHE A 186 -2.36 -5.08 0.27
N ALA A 187 -2.63 -4.14 1.15
CA ALA A 187 -2.10 -2.81 0.95
C ALA A 187 -1.61 -2.20 2.26
N VAL A 188 -0.54 -1.40 2.19
CA VAL A 188 0.17 -0.85 3.34
C VAL A 188 0.42 0.64 3.19
N GLN A 189 0.27 1.39 4.28
CA GLN A 189 0.58 2.82 4.33
C GLN A 189 2.07 3.10 4.44
N PHE A 190 2.81 2.20 5.06
CA PHE A 190 4.25 2.28 5.20
C PHE A 190 4.98 1.83 3.92
N HIS A 191 6.28 2.05 3.89
CA HIS A 191 7.16 1.70 2.78
C HIS A 191 7.96 0.43 3.11
N PRO A 192 7.54 -0.77 2.65
CA PRO A 192 8.27 -2.00 2.91
C PRO A 192 9.70 -1.95 2.33
N GLU A 193 9.90 -1.33 1.16
CA GLU A 193 11.21 -1.17 0.51
C GLU A 193 12.19 -0.29 1.33
N LYS A 194 11.69 0.46 2.34
CA LYS A 194 12.46 1.28 3.26
C LYS A 194 12.48 0.73 4.69
N SER A 195 11.85 -0.42 4.92
CA SER A 195 11.61 -0.97 6.26
C SER A 195 12.56 -2.11 6.64
N HIS A 196 13.78 -2.09 6.10
CA HIS A 196 14.85 -3.04 6.42
C HIS A 196 14.37 -4.52 6.36
N ARG A 197 14.74 -5.33 7.37
CA ARG A 197 14.43 -6.76 7.41
C ARG A 197 12.93 -7.03 7.37
N GLN A 198 12.12 -6.30 8.13
CA GLN A 198 10.68 -6.57 8.23
C GLN A 198 9.96 -6.25 6.92
N GLY A 199 10.39 -5.17 6.25
CA GLY A 199 9.87 -4.82 4.93
C GLY A 199 10.24 -5.83 3.85
N LEU A 200 11.48 -6.32 3.86
CA LEU A 200 11.92 -7.37 2.93
C LEU A 200 11.16 -8.69 3.18
N GLN A 201 10.92 -9.06 4.45
CA GLN A 201 10.12 -10.23 4.78
C GLN A 201 8.68 -10.12 4.26
N LEU A 202 8.06 -8.93 4.38
CA LEU A 202 6.72 -8.70 3.84
C LEU A 202 6.71 -8.84 2.31
N LEU A 203 7.71 -8.31 1.62
CA LEU A 203 7.84 -8.43 0.16
C LEU A 203 8.10 -9.89 -0.26
N GLU A 204 8.90 -10.64 0.47
CA GLU A 204 9.13 -12.08 0.24
C GLU A 204 7.83 -12.88 0.41
N ASN A 205 7.06 -12.58 1.46
CA ASN A 205 5.76 -13.19 1.70
C ASN A 205 4.77 -12.84 0.58
N PHE A 206 4.76 -11.59 0.10
CA PHE A 206 3.93 -11.19 -1.05
C PHE A 206 4.27 -11.99 -2.30
N VAL A 207 5.54 -12.16 -2.60
CA VAL A 207 5.99 -12.94 -3.77
C VAL A 207 5.52 -14.40 -3.68
N SER A 208 5.45 -14.96 -2.47
CA SER A 208 5.02 -16.34 -2.23
C SER A 208 3.50 -16.51 -2.08
N TRP A 209 2.78 -15.41 -1.97
CA TRP A 209 1.33 -15.42 -1.75
C TRP A 209 0.57 -15.71 -3.05
N ASP A 210 -0.43 -16.57 -2.97
CA ASP A 210 -1.28 -16.97 -4.10
C ASP A 210 -2.52 -16.06 -4.32
N GLY A 211 -2.67 -15.01 -3.49
CA GLY A 211 -3.82 -14.11 -3.52
C GLY A 211 -5.03 -14.62 -2.73
N LEU A 212 -4.93 -15.76 -2.08
CA LEU A 212 -6.02 -16.29 -1.26
C LEU A 212 -5.88 -15.88 0.20
N PRO A 213 -6.97 -15.42 0.86
CA PRO A 213 -6.96 -15.29 2.31
C PRO A 213 -6.80 -16.67 2.94
N LYS A 214 -5.88 -16.82 3.87
CA LYS A 214 -5.84 -18.07 4.68
C LYS A 214 -7.13 -18.13 5.49
N ARG A 215 -7.89 -19.20 5.31
CA ARG A 215 -9.05 -19.56 6.12
C ARG A 215 -8.63 -19.95 7.53
#